data_49c224c28f9dfe0b8f7773a6760ec202
#
_entry.id   49c224c28f9dfe0b8f7773a6760ec202
#
_cell.length_a   1.000
_cell.length_b   1.000
_cell.length_c   1.000
_cell.angle_alpha   90.00
_cell.angle_beta   90.00
_cell.angle_gamma   90.00
#
_symmetry.space_group_name_H-M   'P 1'
#
loop_
_entity.id
_entity.type
_entity.pdbx_description
1 polymer ?
#
loop_
_entity_poly.entity_id
_entity_poly.type
_entity_poly.pdbx_seq_one_letter_code
_entity_poly.pdbx_strand_id
1 'polypeptide(L)'
;MQLKNLIKNSHFKFLDGVIIVVLILLSFLPIVIFSWQQVEQEPGTVVTYEAVLTVDGKEINTFPLEAGTKKYTYRYTDADGDYNLIEVDGDEIRIVEANCGDQVCVQRGAIKKARETIVCLPHKLLIEVVASDGNQEGNVIY
;
A
#
# COMPACT_ATOMS: atom_id res chain seq x y z
N MET A 1 -48.89 13.52 1.76
CA MET A 1 -50.16 13.11 1.16
C MET A 1 -50.16 13.17 -0.37
N GLN A 2 -49.12 13.63 -1.00
CA GLN A 2 -48.96 13.79 -2.47
C GLN A 2 -48.50 12.52 -3.20
N LEU A 3 -47.75 11.62 -2.55
CA LEU A 3 -47.14 10.45 -3.21
C LEU A 3 -48.19 9.39 -3.65
N LYS A 4 -49.27 9.24 -2.90
CA LYS A 4 -50.37 8.28 -3.22
C LYS A 4 -51.16 8.64 -4.51
N ASN A 5 -51.21 9.94 -4.82
CA ASN A 5 -51.95 10.42 -6.01
C ASN A 5 -51.11 10.28 -7.30
N LEU A 6 -49.80 10.30 -7.20
CA LEU A 6 -48.89 10.08 -8.35
C LEU A 6 -48.93 8.64 -8.83
N ILE A 7 -49.05 7.68 -7.90
CA ILE A 7 -49.08 6.24 -8.23
C ILE A 7 -50.44 5.83 -8.87
N LYS A 8 -51.53 6.53 -8.54
CA LYS A 8 -52.88 6.20 -9.00
C LYS A 8 -53.14 6.59 -10.45
N ASN A 9 -52.34 7.50 -11.04
CA ASN A 9 -52.52 7.99 -12.42
C ASN A 9 -51.46 7.42 -13.41
N SER A 10 -50.60 6.58 -12.94
CA SER A 10 -49.63 5.86 -13.77
C SER A 10 -50.30 4.57 -14.26
N HIS A 11 -50.50 4.42 -15.58
CA HIS A 11 -50.81 3.15 -16.21
C HIS A 11 -49.63 2.20 -16.07
N PHE A 12 -49.40 1.74 -14.85
CA PHE A 12 -48.30 0.82 -14.52
C PHE A 12 -48.55 -0.51 -15.26
N LYS A 13 -47.92 -0.67 -16.40
CA LYS A 13 -47.96 -1.92 -17.15
C LYS A 13 -47.02 -2.94 -16.48
N PHE A 14 -47.38 -4.19 -16.53
CA PHE A 14 -46.56 -5.30 -16.04
C PHE A 14 -45.09 -5.20 -16.51
N LEU A 15 -44.88 -4.69 -17.73
CA LEU A 15 -43.57 -4.39 -18.31
C LEU A 15 -42.73 -3.39 -17.51
N ASP A 16 -43.36 -2.37 -16.91
CA ASP A 16 -42.63 -1.35 -16.11
C ASP A 16 -42.06 -1.99 -14.84
N GLY A 17 -42.80 -2.90 -14.22
CA GLY A 17 -42.31 -3.67 -13.08
C GLY A 17 -41.12 -4.57 -13.43
N VAL A 18 -41.20 -5.23 -14.59
CA VAL A 18 -40.09 -6.07 -15.09
C VAL A 18 -38.85 -5.21 -15.37
N ILE A 19 -39.01 -4.06 -16.01
CA ILE A 19 -37.90 -3.13 -16.31
C ILE A 19 -37.25 -2.66 -15.02
N ILE A 20 -38.03 -2.28 -14.01
CA ILE A 20 -37.49 -1.84 -12.71
C ILE A 20 -36.67 -2.95 -12.03
N VAL A 21 -37.19 -4.17 -12.02
CA VAL A 21 -36.48 -5.33 -11.43
C VAL A 21 -35.17 -5.59 -12.19
N VAL A 22 -35.18 -5.56 -13.52
CA VAL A 22 -33.98 -5.75 -14.33
C VAL A 22 -32.94 -4.65 -14.07
N LEU A 23 -33.35 -3.41 -13.94
CA LEU A 23 -32.44 -2.30 -13.63
C LEU A 23 -31.83 -2.43 -12.24
N ILE A 24 -32.61 -2.87 -11.25
CA ILE A 24 -32.10 -3.15 -9.89
C ILE A 24 -31.06 -4.29 -9.95
N LEU A 25 -31.35 -5.40 -10.62
CA LEU A 25 -30.41 -6.51 -10.75
C LEU A 25 -29.13 -6.09 -11.49
N LEU A 26 -29.23 -5.32 -12.57
CA LEU A 26 -28.09 -4.77 -13.28
C LEU A 26 -27.25 -3.81 -12.42
N SER A 27 -27.88 -3.08 -11.51
CA SER A 27 -27.18 -2.19 -10.56
C SER A 27 -26.29 -2.93 -9.58
N PHE A 28 -26.63 -4.18 -9.23
CA PHE A 28 -25.80 -5.01 -8.34
C PHE A 28 -24.72 -5.79 -9.07
N LEU A 29 -24.78 -5.88 -10.40
CA LEU A 29 -23.84 -6.64 -11.23
C LEU A 29 -22.35 -6.23 -11.00
N PRO A 30 -21.99 -4.92 -10.96
CA PRO A 30 -20.62 -4.50 -10.72
C PRO A 30 -20.11 -4.93 -9.33
N ILE A 31 -20.97 -4.95 -8.31
CA ILE A 31 -20.60 -5.38 -6.96
C ILE A 31 -20.27 -6.88 -6.95
N VAL A 32 -21.08 -7.68 -7.64
CA VAL A 32 -20.87 -9.14 -7.72
C VAL A 32 -19.58 -9.44 -8.50
N ILE A 33 -19.35 -8.76 -9.65
CA ILE A 33 -18.12 -8.95 -10.45
C ILE A 33 -16.90 -8.53 -9.64
N PHE A 34 -16.95 -7.38 -8.97
CA PHE A 34 -15.85 -6.90 -8.15
C PHE A 34 -15.56 -7.82 -6.95
N SER A 35 -16.61 -8.38 -6.32
CA SER A 35 -16.47 -9.33 -5.23
C SER A 35 -15.82 -10.66 -5.69
N TRP A 36 -16.10 -11.10 -6.90
CA TRP A 36 -15.48 -12.31 -7.45
C TRP A 36 -14.02 -12.07 -7.84
N GLN A 37 -13.68 -10.90 -8.38
CA GLN A 37 -12.29 -10.55 -8.70
C GLN A 37 -11.38 -10.45 -7.48
N GLN A 38 -11.93 -10.11 -6.30
CA GLN A 38 -11.15 -10.11 -5.06
C GLN A 38 -10.87 -11.51 -4.50
N VAL A 39 -11.59 -12.55 -4.93
CA VAL A 39 -11.40 -13.93 -4.45
C VAL A 39 -10.27 -14.66 -5.17
N GLU A 40 -9.81 -14.18 -6.33
CA GLU A 40 -8.66 -14.73 -7.06
C GLU A 40 -7.29 -14.15 -6.62
N GLN A 41 -7.17 -13.68 -5.37
CA GLN A 41 -5.87 -13.67 -4.73
C GLN A 41 -5.56 -15.11 -4.34
N GLU A 42 -4.84 -15.80 -5.21
CA GLU A 42 -4.33 -17.15 -4.98
C GLU A 42 -3.76 -17.27 -3.56
N PRO A 43 -4.24 -18.21 -2.72
CA PRO A 43 -3.61 -18.51 -1.45
C PRO A 43 -2.36 -19.35 -1.76
N GLY A 44 -1.26 -18.72 -2.14
CA GLY A 44 -0.05 -19.47 -2.47
C GLY A 44 1.15 -18.64 -2.94
N THR A 45 1.00 -17.41 -3.36
CA THR A 45 2.14 -16.52 -3.54
C THR A 45 2.59 -16.04 -2.16
N VAL A 46 3.70 -16.56 -1.68
CA VAL A 46 4.41 -15.98 -0.54
C VAL A 46 4.81 -14.58 -0.99
N VAL A 47 4.00 -13.58 -0.65
CA VAL A 47 4.35 -12.18 -0.91
C VAL A 47 5.56 -11.89 -0.06
N THR A 48 6.73 -11.83 -0.68
CA THR A 48 7.96 -11.42 -0.01
C THR A 48 8.01 -9.89 -0.02
N TYR A 49 8.28 -9.30 1.11
CA TYR A 49 8.47 -7.85 1.21
C TYR A 49 9.94 -7.52 1.22
N GLU A 50 10.27 -6.41 0.60
CA GLU A 50 11.63 -5.86 0.60
C GLU A 50 11.57 -4.38 0.97
N ALA A 51 12.56 -3.91 1.72
CA ALA A 51 12.71 -2.50 2.00
C ALA A 51 13.82 -1.92 1.13
N VAL A 52 13.48 -0.98 0.26
CA VAL A 52 14.41 -0.30 -0.63
C VAL A 52 14.90 0.98 0.03
N LEU A 53 16.22 1.09 0.19
CA LEU A 53 16.91 2.29 0.66
C LEU A 53 17.32 3.15 -0.51
N THR A 54 16.77 4.34 -0.58
CA THR A 54 17.09 5.34 -1.60
C THR A 54 17.69 6.58 -0.95
N VAL A 55 18.77 7.10 -1.52
CA VAL A 55 19.39 8.37 -1.07
C VAL A 55 19.62 9.27 -2.28
N ASP A 56 19.16 10.50 -2.17
CA ASP A 56 19.23 11.51 -3.25
C ASP A 56 18.66 10.97 -4.58
N GLY A 57 17.57 10.19 -4.50
CA GLY A 57 16.89 9.56 -5.63
C GLY A 57 17.60 8.34 -6.24
N LYS A 58 18.69 7.86 -5.63
CA LYS A 58 19.40 6.65 -6.07
C LYS A 58 19.17 5.52 -5.08
N GLU A 59 18.84 4.35 -5.59
CA GLU A 59 18.80 3.13 -4.79
C GLU A 59 20.22 2.75 -4.33
N ILE A 60 20.38 2.58 -3.03
CA ILE A 60 21.65 2.25 -2.38
C ILE A 60 21.69 0.80 -1.95
N ASN A 61 20.58 0.29 -1.40
CA ASN A 61 20.50 -1.07 -0.90
C ASN A 61 19.07 -1.55 -0.81
N THR A 62 18.87 -2.88 -0.81
CA THR A 62 17.58 -3.53 -0.61
C THR A 62 17.72 -4.54 0.52
N PHE A 63 16.74 -4.57 1.42
CA PHE A 63 16.71 -5.43 2.60
C PHE A 63 15.51 -6.37 2.50
N PRO A 64 15.70 -7.70 2.40
CA PRO A 64 14.59 -8.64 2.46
C PRO A 64 13.95 -8.61 3.86
N LEU A 65 12.62 -8.57 3.91
CA LEU A 65 11.84 -8.56 5.15
C LEU A 65 11.16 -9.92 5.31
N GLU A 66 11.80 -10.81 6.04
CA GLU A 66 11.32 -12.17 6.27
C GLU A 66 11.22 -12.43 7.76
N ALA A 67 10.11 -13.02 8.22
CA ALA A 67 9.83 -13.28 9.65
C ALA A 67 10.93 -14.10 10.38
N GLY A 68 11.78 -14.82 9.63
CA GLY A 68 12.90 -15.60 10.16
C GLY A 68 14.26 -14.90 10.17
N THR A 69 14.34 -13.68 9.64
CA THR A 69 15.60 -12.93 9.56
C THR A 69 16.10 -12.55 10.93
N LYS A 70 17.35 -12.92 11.23
CA LYS A 70 18.00 -12.49 12.48
C LYS A 70 18.20 -10.98 12.45
N LYS A 71 17.98 -10.36 13.59
CA LYS A 71 18.20 -8.94 13.79
C LYS A 71 19.63 -8.53 13.41
N TYR A 72 19.75 -7.51 12.56
CA TYR A 72 21.04 -6.90 12.20
C TYR A 72 20.87 -5.40 11.95
N THR A 73 22.00 -4.70 11.88
CA THR A 73 22.04 -3.26 11.59
C THR A 73 22.89 -2.97 10.37
N TYR A 74 22.44 -1.97 9.61
CA TYR A 74 23.14 -1.40 8.47
C TYR A 74 23.35 0.10 8.72
N ARG A 75 24.60 0.57 8.65
CA ARG A 75 24.93 1.99 8.79
C ARG A 75 25.16 2.59 7.40
N TYR A 76 24.31 3.50 7.01
CA TYR A 76 24.57 4.39 5.90
C TYR A 76 25.31 5.62 6.40
N THR A 77 26.34 6.06 5.69
CA THR A 77 27.06 7.30 5.96
C THR A 77 27.41 7.94 4.61
N ASP A 78 27.10 9.21 4.46
CA ASP A 78 27.45 9.96 3.25
C ASP A 78 28.83 10.64 3.34
N ALA A 79 29.20 11.41 2.29
CA ALA A 79 30.49 12.08 2.19
C ALA A 79 30.64 13.23 3.19
N ASP A 80 29.54 13.82 3.64
CA ASP A 80 29.52 14.93 4.58
C ASP A 80 29.54 14.46 6.05
N GLY A 81 29.45 13.15 6.27
CA GLY A 81 29.45 12.50 7.57
C GLY A 81 28.06 12.34 8.17
N ASP A 82 27.02 12.66 7.42
CA ASP A 82 25.65 12.38 7.81
C ASP A 82 25.38 10.89 7.79
N TYR A 83 24.69 10.37 8.83
CA TYR A 83 24.45 8.95 8.92
C TYR A 83 23.06 8.58 9.43
N ASN A 84 22.63 7.41 9.03
CA ASN A 84 21.45 6.72 9.56
C ASN A 84 21.83 5.28 9.89
N LEU A 85 21.52 4.84 11.11
CA LEU A 85 21.65 3.45 11.53
C LEU A 85 20.29 2.76 11.35
N ILE A 86 20.25 1.85 10.40
CA ILE A 86 19.06 1.11 10.01
C ILE A 86 19.11 -0.26 10.68
N GLU A 87 18.01 -0.69 11.26
CA GLU A 87 17.86 -1.99 11.89
C GLU A 87 16.78 -2.79 11.17
N VAL A 88 17.11 -4.03 10.82
CA VAL A 88 16.16 -5.02 10.31
C VAL A 88 15.98 -6.08 11.39
N ASP A 89 14.74 -6.41 11.73
CA ASP A 89 14.37 -7.38 12.74
C ASP A 89 13.18 -8.23 12.24
N GLY A 90 13.47 -9.42 11.72
CA GLY A 90 12.45 -10.25 11.08
C GLY A 90 11.87 -9.58 9.83
N ASP A 91 10.57 -9.32 9.87
CA ASP A 91 9.78 -8.67 8.81
C ASP A 91 9.64 -7.15 8.96
N GLU A 92 10.39 -6.55 9.88
CA GLU A 92 10.31 -5.12 10.19
C GLU A 92 11.65 -4.41 9.96
N ILE A 93 11.56 -3.14 9.52
CA ILE A 93 12.73 -2.25 9.35
C ILE A 93 12.47 -0.90 10.01
N ARG A 94 13.50 -0.31 10.61
CA ARG A 94 13.43 1.01 11.24
C ARG A 94 14.77 1.72 11.22
N ILE A 95 14.76 3.03 11.41
CA ILE A 95 15.96 3.80 11.73
C ILE A 95 16.04 3.92 13.25
N VAL A 96 17.12 3.42 13.83
CA VAL A 96 17.33 3.42 15.29
C VAL A 96 18.16 4.60 15.77
N GLU A 97 18.98 5.17 14.89
CA GLU A 97 19.84 6.32 15.17
C GLU A 97 20.12 7.12 13.90
N ALA A 98 20.19 8.42 14.02
CA ALA A 98 20.61 9.35 12.95
C ALA A 98 21.20 10.61 13.58
N ASN A 99 22.11 11.32 12.87
CA ASN A 99 22.60 12.61 13.33
C ASN A 99 21.82 13.81 12.78
N CYS A 100 20.65 13.58 12.17
CA CYS A 100 19.74 14.65 11.79
C CYS A 100 19.15 15.38 13.02
N GLY A 101 18.92 16.68 12.90
CA GLY A 101 18.50 17.50 14.03
C GLY A 101 17.07 17.26 14.51
N ASP A 102 16.17 16.82 13.64
CA ASP A 102 14.74 16.67 13.93
C ASP A 102 14.35 15.26 14.44
N GLN A 103 15.17 14.25 14.18
CA GLN A 103 14.98 12.85 14.60
C GLN A 103 13.61 12.25 14.18
N VAL A 104 12.90 12.84 13.21
CA VAL A 104 11.58 12.37 12.76
C VAL A 104 11.66 10.97 12.17
N CYS A 105 12.74 10.66 11.43
CA CYS A 105 12.98 9.34 10.87
C CYS A 105 13.13 8.25 11.94
N VAL A 106 13.74 8.56 13.08
CA VAL A 106 13.88 7.64 14.22
C VAL A 106 12.54 7.47 14.94
N GLN A 107 11.80 8.59 15.12
CA GLN A 107 10.50 8.59 15.81
C GLN A 107 9.42 7.88 15.00
N ARG A 108 9.58 7.75 13.67
CA ARG A 108 8.62 7.03 12.80
C ARG A 108 8.40 5.59 13.28
N GLY A 109 9.43 4.96 13.86
CA GLY A 109 9.38 3.57 14.31
C GLY A 109 9.48 2.57 13.16
N ALA A 110 9.16 1.29 13.46
CA ALA A 110 9.26 0.19 12.51
C ALA A 110 8.13 0.21 11.47
N ILE A 111 8.48 -0.20 10.26
CA ILE A 111 7.56 -0.41 9.13
C ILE A 111 7.75 -1.82 8.57
N LYS A 112 6.69 -2.41 7.98
CA LYS A 112 6.70 -3.75 7.40
C LYS A 112 5.72 -4.00 6.26
N LYS A 113 4.74 -3.10 6.08
CA LYS A 113 3.69 -3.27 5.06
C LYS A 113 4.09 -2.57 3.79
N ALA A 114 3.71 -3.14 2.64
CA ALA A 114 3.90 -2.49 1.34
C ALA A 114 3.40 -1.03 1.35
N ARG A 115 4.18 -0.14 0.74
CA ARG A 115 3.97 1.31 0.65
C ARG A 115 4.17 2.08 1.97
N GLU A 116 4.58 1.43 3.05
CA GLU A 116 5.04 2.18 4.22
C GLU A 116 6.43 2.74 3.95
N THR A 117 6.68 3.95 4.47
CA THR A 117 7.93 4.67 4.24
C THR A 117 8.48 5.29 5.52
N ILE A 118 9.80 5.39 5.57
CA ILE A 118 10.55 6.22 6.53
C ILE A 118 11.35 7.23 5.72
N VAL A 119 11.21 8.50 6.05
CA VAL A 119 11.91 9.60 5.35
C VAL A 119 12.81 10.35 6.31
N CYS A 120 14.06 10.56 5.92
CA CYS A 120 14.98 11.48 6.58
C CYS A 120 15.32 12.60 5.60
N LEU A 121 14.56 13.71 5.66
CA LEU A 121 14.70 14.81 4.73
C LEU A 121 16.09 15.50 4.78
N PRO A 122 16.68 15.74 5.97
CA PRO A 122 18.01 16.33 6.02
C PRO A 122 19.08 15.51 5.28
N HIS A 123 18.97 14.17 5.35
CA HIS A 123 19.91 13.26 4.70
C HIS A 123 19.42 12.78 3.31
N LYS A 124 18.28 13.32 2.80
CA LYS A 124 17.65 12.90 1.52
C LYS A 124 17.45 11.40 1.41
N LEU A 125 17.24 10.73 2.55
CA LEU A 125 17.13 9.28 2.66
C LEU A 125 15.68 8.87 2.76
N LEU A 126 15.31 7.86 1.98
CA LEU A 126 14.00 7.21 1.95
C LEU A 126 14.18 5.70 2.11
N ILE A 127 13.40 5.09 2.99
CA ILE A 127 13.20 3.65 3.03
C ILE A 127 11.75 3.40 2.67
N GLU A 128 11.49 2.56 1.66
CA GLU A 128 10.16 2.16 1.23
C GLU A 128 10.03 0.64 1.24
N VAL A 129 8.92 0.14 1.80
CA VAL A 129 8.60 -1.29 1.73
C VAL A 129 7.83 -1.57 0.45
N VAL A 130 8.36 -2.46 -0.38
CA VAL A 130 7.76 -2.92 -1.63
C VAL A 130 7.41 -4.40 -1.55
N ALA A 131 6.39 -4.83 -2.27
CA ALA A 131 6.09 -6.25 -2.44
C ALA A 131 6.95 -6.80 -3.57
N SER A 132 7.70 -7.88 -3.33
CA SER A 132 8.55 -8.55 -4.31
C SER A 132 7.78 -9.66 -5.02
N ASP A 133 6.55 -9.38 -5.48
CA ASP A 133 5.70 -10.34 -6.19
C ASP A 133 5.92 -10.37 -7.71
N GLY A 134 7.03 -9.80 -8.16
CA GLY A 134 7.42 -9.80 -9.60
C GLY A 134 6.54 -8.93 -10.51
N ASN A 135 5.51 -8.31 -9.99
CA ASN A 135 4.65 -7.38 -10.69
C ASN A 135 5.09 -5.94 -10.39
N GLN A 136 6.27 -5.57 -10.88
CA GLN A 136 6.67 -4.17 -10.98
C GLN A 136 5.89 -3.48 -12.12
N GLU A 137 4.62 -3.26 -11.95
CA GLU A 137 3.94 -2.14 -12.61
C GLU A 137 4.06 -0.88 -11.72
N GLY A 138 5.29 -0.57 -11.36
CA GLY A 138 5.68 0.73 -10.83
C GLY A 138 5.80 1.71 -11.98
N ASN A 139 4.71 2.32 -12.37
CA ASN A 139 4.72 3.45 -13.29
C ASN A 139 5.41 4.63 -12.59
N VAL A 140 6.72 4.76 -12.79
CA VAL A 140 7.49 5.94 -12.37
C VAL A 140 7.07 7.08 -13.28
N ILE A 141 6.19 7.93 -12.82
CA ILE A 141 5.85 9.18 -13.52
C ILE A 141 6.98 10.18 -13.19
N TYR A 142 7.78 10.50 -14.22
CA TYR A 142 8.73 11.61 -14.19
C TYR A 142 8.01 12.94 -14.33
#